data_9e1638736d75b937dde73e499a969767
#
_entry.id   9e1638736d75b937dde73e499a969767
#
_cell.length_a   1.000
_cell.length_b   1.000
_cell.length_c   1.000
_cell.angle_alpha   90.00
_cell.angle_beta   90.00
_cell.angle_gamma   90.00
#
_symmetry.space_group_name_H-M   'P 1'
#
loop_
_entity.id
_entity.type
_entity.pdbx_description
1 polymer ?
#
loop_
_entity_poly.entity_id
_entity_poly.type
_entity_poly.pdbx_seq_one_letter_code
_entity_poly.pdbx_strand_id
1 'polypeptide(L)'
;MKKILSLALTLAMVFTLAACGNSGSTESSSPDSEESSTSSEVVSQTEEPSAPEDSSVPTEGESQAEASSEPEDEAGSNSLIVYFSWSGNTESVANEIQAQTGADIFEIIPAEPYTDDYDTLLDIAQEEQASDARPAIAETVDNFEQYEVVYFGFPNWWGDMPMILYTFLDEYDFSGKTIAPFVT
;
A
#
# COMPACT_ATOMS: atom_id res chain seq x y z
N MET A 1 -36.28 -19.84 -31.16
CA MET A 1 -36.63 -19.02 -32.34
C MET A 1 -37.31 -17.76 -31.87
N LYS A 2 -36.60 -16.65 -31.75
CA LYS A 2 -37.14 -15.28 -31.76
C LYS A 2 -35.97 -14.33 -31.98
N LYS A 3 -36.14 -13.52 -32.97
CA LYS A 3 -35.23 -12.82 -33.84
C LYS A 3 -34.61 -11.59 -33.15
N ILE A 4 -33.35 -11.42 -33.36
CA ILE A 4 -32.47 -10.28 -33.20
C ILE A 4 -33.07 -9.06 -33.92
N LEU A 5 -33.11 -7.91 -33.27
CA LEU A 5 -33.30 -6.64 -33.96
C LEU A 5 -32.10 -5.72 -33.61
N SER A 6 -31.25 -5.66 -34.61
CA SER A 6 -30.10 -4.77 -34.74
C SER A 6 -30.58 -3.32 -34.87
N LEU A 7 -30.12 -2.38 -34.05
CA LEU A 7 -30.27 -0.96 -34.34
C LEU A 7 -28.90 -0.30 -34.25
N ALA A 8 -28.29 -0.12 -35.42
CA ALA A 8 -27.09 0.70 -35.60
C ALA A 8 -27.52 2.18 -35.63
N LEU A 9 -27.00 2.96 -34.72
CA LEU A 9 -27.12 4.41 -34.75
C LEU A 9 -25.73 5.03 -34.93
N THR A 10 -25.42 5.35 -36.19
CA THR A 10 -24.24 6.14 -36.57
C THR A 10 -24.51 7.60 -36.31
N LEU A 11 -23.76 8.21 -35.39
CA LEU A 11 -23.74 9.66 -35.21
C LEU A 11 -22.36 10.19 -35.62
N ALA A 12 -22.29 10.77 -36.80
CA ALA A 12 -21.14 11.49 -37.33
C ALA A 12 -21.13 12.91 -36.71
N MET A 13 -20.13 13.25 -35.91
CA MET A 13 -19.86 14.63 -35.53
C MET A 13 -18.64 15.14 -36.28
N VAL A 14 -18.91 16.13 -37.12
CA VAL A 14 -17.92 16.94 -37.83
C VAL A 14 -17.39 18.01 -36.90
N PHE A 15 -16.09 17.98 -36.60
CA PHE A 15 -15.41 19.09 -35.89
C PHE A 15 -14.71 19.98 -36.92
N THR A 16 -15.18 21.21 -37.03
CA THR A 16 -14.52 22.28 -37.79
C THR A 16 -13.37 22.88 -36.96
N LEU A 17 -12.18 22.86 -37.56
CA LEU A 17 -11.01 23.61 -37.06
C LEU A 17 -11.23 25.11 -37.27
N ALA A 18 -11.00 25.89 -36.23
CA ALA A 18 -10.72 27.31 -36.34
C ALA A 18 -9.30 27.57 -35.83
N ALA A 19 -8.40 27.87 -36.75
CA ALA A 19 -7.07 28.36 -36.49
C ALA A 19 -7.15 29.88 -36.33
N CYS A 20 -6.52 30.40 -35.26
CA CYS A 20 -6.06 31.79 -35.21
C CYS A 20 -4.71 31.84 -34.53
N GLY A 21 -3.70 32.11 -35.31
CA GLY A 21 -2.37 32.42 -34.85
C GLY A 21 -2.27 33.87 -34.30
N ASN A 22 -1.35 34.07 -33.39
CA ASN A 22 -0.68 35.33 -33.25
C ASN A 22 0.73 35.12 -32.73
N SER A 23 1.70 35.62 -33.53
CA SER A 23 3.12 35.73 -33.26
C SER A 23 3.37 36.91 -32.32
N GLY A 24 4.35 36.77 -31.45
CA GLY A 24 4.89 37.88 -30.68
C GLY A 24 6.19 37.48 -29.98
N SER A 25 7.30 37.64 -30.69
CA SER A 25 8.67 37.64 -30.15
C SER A 25 8.88 38.83 -29.25
N THR A 26 9.63 38.70 -28.17
CA THR A 26 10.72 39.61 -27.79
C THR A 26 11.60 38.98 -26.72
N GLU A 27 12.87 39.14 -27.02
CA GLU A 27 14.10 38.75 -26.37
C GLU A 27 14.37 39.43 -25.02
N SER A 28 15.35 38.78 -24.35
CA SER A 28 16.46 39.41 -23.62
C SER A 28 16.30 39.76 -22.16
N SER A 29 16.96 39.11 -21.26
CA SER A 29 18.26 39.44 -20.69
C SER A 29 18.51 38.75 -19.38
N SER A 30 19.54 37.94 -19.29
CA SER A 30 20.30 37.73 -18.06
C SER A 30 21.12 38.99 -17.74
N PRO A 31 21.52 39.26 -16.50
CA PRO A 31 22.83 38.84 -16.03
C PRO A 31 22.87 38.42 -14.55
N ASP A 32 23.59 37.36 -14.24
CA ASP A 32 24.91 37.30 -13.56
C ASP A 32 25.16 38.25 -12.37
N SER A 33 25.47 37.68 -11.21
CA SER A 33 26.46 38.10 -10.19
C SER A 33 26.36 37.15 -9.01
N GLU A 34 27.26 36.24 -8.91
CA GLU A 34 28.48 36.16 -8.09
C GLU A 34 28.30 36.25 -6.57
N GLU A 35 28.77 35.16 -5.98
CA GLU A 35 29.71 34.99 -4.87
C GLU A 35 29.44 35.68 -3.52
N SER A 36 29.38 34.87 -2.48
CA SER A 36 30.37 34.98 -1.42
C SER A 36 30.31 33.80 -0.43
N SER A 37 31.41 33.14 -0.37
CA SER A 37 31.88 32.21 0.65
C SER A 37 31.88 32.86 2.02
N THR A 38 31.62 32.08 3.08
CA THR A 38 32.53 32.03 4.23
C THR A 38 32.34 30.76 5.04
N SER A 39 33.42 30.03 5.09
CA SER A 39 33.85 29.01 6.01
C SER A 39 33.87 29.50 7.45
N SER A 40 33.53 28.62 8.39
CA SER A 40 34.21 28.56 9.67
C SER A 40 34.09 27.17 10.28
N GLU A 41 35.23 26.59 10.38
CA GLU A 41 35.66 25.39 11.04
C GLU A 41 35.57 25.48 12.58
N VAL A 42 35.63 24.23 13.16
CA VAL A 42 36.38 23.84 14.36
C VAL A 42 35.66 24.09 15.68
N VAL A 43 35.44 23.06 16.51
CA VAL A 43 36.39 22.30 17.35
C VAL A 43 35.73 21.11 18.01
N SER A 44 36.45 19.99 17.93
CA SER A 44 36.41 18.80 18.80
C SER A 44 36.41 19.13 20.28
N GLN A 45 35.75 18.31 21.07
CA GLN A 45 36.40 17.71 22.26
C GLN A 45 35.61 16.50 22.78
N THR A 46 36.30 15.41 22.74
CA THR A 46 36.28 14.19 23.50
C THR A 46 36.27 14.42 25.01
N GLU A 47 35.45 13.63 25.73
CA GLU A 47 35.84 13.06 27.02
C GLU A 47 34.82 12.00 27.46
N GLU A 48 35.24 10.74 27.49
CA GLU A 48 34.90 9.69 28.42
C GLU A 48 36.03 9.69 29.50
N PRO A 49 35.95 9.15 30.72
CA PRO A 49 35.25 7.93 31.15
C PRO A 49 34.73 7.97 32.61
N SER A 50 34.02 6.96 33.06
CA SER A 50 34.26 6.19 34.28
C SER A 50 33.00 5.48 34.79
N ALA A 51 33.08 4.17 34.81
CA ALA A 51 32.33 3.33 35.74
C ALA A 51 33.02 3.38 37.12
N PRO A 52 32.34 3.04 38.23
CA PRO A 52 32.62 1.74 38.80
C PRO A 52 31.41 0.96 39.33
N GLU A 53 31.66 -0.34 39.38
CA GLU A 53 30.93 -1.43 40.00
C GLU A 53 30.62 -1.21 41.49
N ASP A 54 29.52 -1.82 41.97
CA ASP A 54 29.57 -2.78 43.08
C ASP A 54 28.21 -3.41 43.42
N SER A 55 28.17 -4.70 43.27
CA SER A 55 27.72 -5.80 44.13
C SER A 55 26.53 -5.58 45.08
N SER A 56 25.48 -6.38 44.92
CA SER A 56 24.98 -7.33 45.93
C SER A 56 23.70 -8.04 45.52
N VAL A 57 23.76 -9.34 45.32
CA VAL A 57 22.70 -10.35 45.49
C VAL A 57 22.84 -10.86 46.94
N PRO A 58 21.84 -11.39 47.67
CA PRO A 58 20.78 -12.31 47.29
C PRO A 58 19.44 -12.12 48.01
N THR A 59 18.38 -12.82 47.58
CA THR A 59 17.65 -13.78 48.44
C THR A 59 16.35 -14.25 47.73
N GLU A 60 16.24 -15.54 47.73
CA GLU A 60 15.16 -16.41 47.31
C GLU A 60 13.79 -15.99 47.84
N GLY A 61 12.80 -16.18 47.00
CA GLY A 61 11.37 -16.20 47.30
C GLY A 61 10.65 -17.05 46.26
N GLU A 62 10.61 -18.36 46.51
CA GLU A 62 9.69 -19.27 45.83
C GLU A 62 8.27 -18.74 45.96
N SER A 63 7.59 -18.55 44.82
CA SER A 63 6.14 -18.60 44.78
C SER A 63 5.73 -19.26 43.48
N GLN A 64 5.09 -20.37 43.69
CA GLN A 64 4.48 -21.31 42.78
C GLN A 64 4.01 -20.72 41.46
N ALA A 65 4.51 -21.33 40.39
CA ALA A 65 3.92 -21.32 39.09
C ALA A 65 2.50 -21.88 39.14
N GLU A 66 1.52 -21.03 38.99
CA GLU A 66 0.27 -21.45 38.41
C GLU A 66 0.51 -21.58 36.90
N ALA A 67 0.37 -22.80 36.42
CA ALA A 67 0.37 -23.13 35.03
C ALA A 67 -0.75 -22.31 34.35
N SER A 68 -0.38 -21.20 33.74
CA SER A 68 -1.17 -20.60 32.70
C SER A 68 -1.12 -21.61 31.56
N SER A 69 -2.22 -22.28 31.34
CA SER A 69 -2.48 -23.02 30.12
C SER A 69 -2.24 -22.04 28.98
N GLU A 70 -1.18 -22.27 28.23
CA GLU A 70 -1.03 -21.71 26.91
C GLU A 70 -2.31 -21.99 26.16
N PRO A 71 -2.97 -20.99 25.56
CA PRO A 71 -4.00 -21.29 24.58
C PRO A 71 -3.29 -21.99 23.43
N GLU A 72 -3.58 -23.28 23.29
CA GLU A 72 -3.16 -24.04 22.14
C GLU A 72 -3.66 -23.31 20.88
N ASP A 73 -2.71 -22.97 20.07
CA ASP A 73 -2.67 -22.35 18.78
C ASP A 73 -3.69 -22.96 17.81
N GLU A 74 -4.92 -22.48 17.85
CA GLU A 74 -5.88 -22.63 16.75
C GLU A 74 -6.14 -21.28 16.06
N ALA A 75 -5.28 -20.27 16.31
CA ALA A 75 -5.48 -18.92 15.80
C ALA A 75 -5.14 -18.74 14.32
N GLY A 76 -4.54 -19.74 13.67
CA GLY A 76 -4.18 -19.67 12.26
C GLY A 76 -5.32 -19.98 11.29
N SER A 77 -6.29 -20.79 11.69
CA SER A 77 -7.28 -21.36 10.75
C SER A 77 -8.44 -20.42 10.38
N ASN A 78 -8.70 -19.36 11.17
CA ASN A 78 -9.82 -18.43 10.95
C ASN A 78 -9.37 -17.01 10.56
N SER A 79 -8.11 -16.85 10.21
CA SER A 79 -7.55 -15.54 9.84
C SER A 79 -6.96 -15.56 8.45
N LEU A 80 -7.21 -14.52 7.68
CA LEU A 80 -6.70 -14.34 6.33
C LEU A 80 -5.94 -13.01 6.24
N ILE A 81 -4.78 -13.03 5.62
CA ILE A 81 -4.06 -11.84 5.19
C ILE A 81 -4.38 -11.63 3.71
N VAL A 82 -5.05 -10.53 3.40
CA VAL A 82 -5.31 -10.08 2.04
C VAL A 82 -4.47 -8.84 1.79
N TYR A 83 -3.67 -8.81 0.75
CA TYR A 83 -2.86 -7.64 0.47
C TYR A 83 -2.63 -7.44 -1.03
N PHE A 84 -2.36 -6.19 -1.40
CA PHE A 84 -1.81 -5.80 -2.68
C PHE A 84 -0.44 -5.16 -2.47
N SER A 85 0.54 -5.53 -3.30
CA SER A 85 1.88 -4.95 -3.25
C SER A 85 2.42 -4.70 -4.65
N TRP A 86 2.86 -3.47 -4.93
CA TRP A 86 3.51 -3.14 -6.21
C TRP A 86 5.05 -3.22 -6.11
N SER A 87 5.60 -2.77 -5.00
CA SER A 87 7.07 -2.66 -4.80
C SER A 87 7.65 -3.69 -3.82
N GLY A 88 6.83 -4.63 -3.31
CA GLY A 88 7.23 -5.63 -2.33
C GLY A 88 7.18 -5.15 -0.86
N ASN A 89 6.91 -3.86 -0.59
CA ASN A 89 6.87 -3.36 0.78
C ASN A 89 5.69 -3.94 1.57
N THR A 90 4.49 -3.92 0.99
CA THR A 90 3.30 -4.49 1.64
C THR A 90 3.41 -6.00 1.78
N GLU A 91 3.96 -6.69 0.76
CA GLU A 91 4.27 -8.11 0.79
C GLU A 91 5.19 -8.47 1.97
N SER A 92 6.25 -7.68 2.20
CA SER A 92 7.18 -7.92 3.31
C SER A 92 6.48 -7.86 4.66
N VAL A 93 5.56 -6.91 4.87
CA VAL A 93 4.76 -6.79 6.10
C VAL A 93 3.75 -7.94 6.20
N ALA A 94 3.11 -8.31 5.09
CA ALA A 94 2.16 -9.43 5.05
C ALA A 94 2.83 -10.75 5.47
N ASN A 95 4.01 -11.02 4.95
CA ASN A 95 4.80 -12.21 5.29
C ASN A 95 5.22 -12.22 6.78
N GLU A 96 5.55 -11.06 7.36
CA GLU A 96 5.86 -10.96 8.79
C GLU A 96 4.62 -11.23 9.65
N ILE A 97 3.45 -10.71 9.28
CA ILE A 97 2.19 -11.01 9.96
C ILE A 97 1.90 -12.51 9.87
N GLN A 98 2.07 -13.11 8.69
CA GLN A 98 1.87 -14.55 8.52
C GLN A 98 2.79 -15.36 9.43
N ALA A 99 4.07 -15.01 9.50
CA ALA A 99 5.03 -15.71 10.34
C ALA A 99 4.69 -15.67 11.84
N GLN A 100 4.03 -14.59 12.28
CA GLN A 100 3.64 -14.40 13.67
C GLN A 100 2.28 -15.00 14.01
N THR A 101 1.36 -15.05 13.05
CA THR A 101 -0.04 -15.44 13.31
C THR A 101 -0.41 -16.80 12.77
N GLY A 102 0.36 -17.33 11.81
CA GLY A 102 -0.01 -18.54 11.07
C GLY A 102 -1.25 -18.38 10.18
N ALA A 103 -1.73 -17.15 9.96
CA ALA A 103 -2.88 -16.86 9.10
C ALA A 103 -2.64 -17.30 7.65
N ASP A 104 -3.72 -17.66 6.96
CA ASP A 104 -3.68 -17.87 5.52
C ASP A 104 -3.33 -16.55 4.81
N ILE A 105 -2.73 -16.61 3.64
CA ILE A 105 -2.28 -15.41 2.92
C ILE A 105 -2.76 -15.43 1.47
N PHE A 106 -3.25 -14.30 1.00
CA PHE A 106 -3.73 -14.09 -0.36
C PHE A 106 -3.23 -12.75 -0.90
N GLU A 107 -2.48 -12.79 -1.97
CA GLU A 107 -2.07 -11.60 -2.72
C GLU A 107 -3.12 -11.24 -3.77
N ILE A 108 -3.56 -10.01 -3.78
CA ILE A 108 -4.40 -9.48 -4.84
C ILE A 108 -3.51 -9.21 -6.06
N ILE A 109 -3.67 -10.04 -7.09
CA ILE A 109 -2.94 -9.92 -8.35
C ILE A 109 -3.86 -9.28 -9.39
N PRO A 110 -3.46 -8.16 -10.01
CA PRO A 110 -4.22 -7.56 -11.10
C PRO A 110 -4.32 -8.50 -12.31
N ALA A 111 -5.49 -8.61 -12.92
CA ALA A 111 -5.65 -9.37 -14.16
C ALA A 111 -4.83 -8.78 -15.34
N GLU A 112 -4.66 -7.46 -15.34
CA GLU A 112 -3.71 -6.74 -16.18
C GLU A 112 -2.64 -6.12 -15.26
N PRO A 113 -1.37 -6.56 -15.35
CA PRO A 113 -0.32 -6.07 -14.47
C PRO A 113 -0.12 -4.56 -14.61
N TYR A 114 0.09 -3.87 -13.49
CA TYR A 114 0.54 -2.49 -13.50
C TYR A 114 1.93 -2.36 -14.13
N THR A 115 2.22 -1.15 -14.61
CA THR A 115 3.55 -0.82 -15.15
C THR A 115 4.64 -0.90 -14.07
N ASP A 116 5.89 -1.19 -14.49
CA ASP A 116 7.08 -1.11 -13.64
C ASP A 116 7.65 0.31 -13.57
N ASP A 117 7.16 1.23 -14.40
CA ASP A 117 7.57 2.63 -14.41
C ASP A 117 6.77 3.42 -13.38
N TYR A 118 7.48 4.01 -12.41
CA TYR A 118 6.86 4.70 -11.28
C TYR A 118 6.05 5.93 -11.69
N ASP A 119 6.56 6.75 -12.61
CA ASP A 119 5.87 7.98 -13.02
C ASP A 119 4.57 7.64 -13.77
N THR A 120 4.61 6.64 -14.63
CA THR A 120 3.42 6.11 -15.32
C THR A 120 2.41 5.51 -14.31
N LEU A 121 2.89 4.82 -13.27
CA LEU A 121 2.03 4.29 -12.23
C LEU A 121 1.27 5.39 -11.49
N LEU A 122 1.93 6.51 -11.19
CA LEU A 122 1.29 7.65 -10.54
C LEU A 122 0.11 8.18 -11.35
N ASP A 123 0.28 8.29 -12.67
CA ASP A 123 -0.79 8.74 -13.57
C ASP A 123 -1.95 7.75 -13.62
N ILE A 124 -1.66 6.44 -13.75
CA ILE A 124 -2.66 5.36 -13.73
C ILE A 124 -3.45 5.38 -12.43
N ALA A 125 -2.77 5.45 -11.30
CA ALA A 125 -3.41 5.46 -9.98
C ALA A 125 -4.34 6.67 -9.79
N GLN A 126 -3.96 7.85 -10.28
CA GLN A 126 -4.82 9.04 -10.25
C GLN A 126 -6.04 8.90 -11.17
N GLU A 127 -5.85 8.34 -12.37
CA GLU A 127 -6.95 8.12 -13.31
C GLU A 127 -7.95 7.10 -12.77
N GLU A 128 -7.47 5.99 -12.21
CA GLU A 128 -8.30 4.99 -11.55
C GLU A 128 -9.12 5.59 -10.41
N GLN A 129 -8.47 6.37 -9.53
CA GLN A 129 -9.13 7.04 -8.42
C GLN A 129 -10.17 8.05 -8.91
N ALA A 130 -9.84 8.88 -9.91
CA ALA A 130 -10.73 9.90 -10.45
C ALA A 130 -11.96 9.31 -11.16
N SER A 131 -11.83 8.11 -11.74
CA SER A 131 -12.91 7.41 -12.45
C SER A 131 -13.67 6.41 -11.58
N ASP A 132 -13.30 6.25 -10.30
CA ASP A 132 -13.81 5.20 -9.40
C ASP A 132 -13.69 3.80 -10.04
N ALA A 133 -12.53 3.54 -10.63
CA ALA A 133 -12.26 2.31 -11.37
C ALA A 133 -12.33 1.06 -10.47
N ARG A 134 -12.61 -0.06 -11.09
CA ARG A 134 -12.55 -1.39 -10.46
C ARG A 134 -11.67 -2.31 -11.32
N PRO A 135 -10.34 -2.19 -11.20
CA PRO A 135 -9.42 -3.08 -11.93
C PRO A 135 -9.71 -4.53 -11.60
N ALA A 136 -9.73 -5.39 -12.60
CA ALA A 136 -10.05 -6.79 -12.40
C ALA A 136 -8.94 -7.53 -11.66
N ILE A 137 -9.33 -8.46 -10.78
CA ILE A 137 -8.45 -9.34 -10.03
C ILE A 137 -8.29 -10.66 -10.79
N ALA A 138 -7.07 -11.21 -10.84
CA ALA A 138 -6.76 -12.42 -11.58
C ALA A 138 -7.27 -13.70 -10.90
N GLU A 139 -7.27 -13.72 -9.57
CA GLU A 139 -7.58 -14.90 -8.76
C GLU A 139 -8.60 -14.56 -7.68
N THR A 140 -9.27 -15.56 -7.14
CA THR A 140 -10.29 -15.41 -6.09
C THR A 140 -9.92 -16.20 -4.85
N VAL A 141 -10.40 -15.75 -3.69
CA VAL A 141 -10.29 -16.49 -2.42
C VAL A 141 -11.40 -17.51 -2.33
N ASP A 142 -11.03 -18.78 -2.18
CA ASP A 142 -12.00 -19.84 -1.93
C ASP A 142 -12.48 -19.81 -0.47
N ASN A 143 -13.78 -20.01 -0.26
CA ASN A 143 -14.40 -20.10 1.07
C ASN A 143 -14.09 -18.91 1.98
N PHE A 144 -14.13 -17.67 1.45
CA PHE A 144 -13.84 -16.45 2.21
C PHE A 144 -14.69 -16.32 3.48
N GLU A 145 -15.88 -16.88 3.48
CA GLU A 145 -16.79 -16.88 4.63
C GLU A 145 -16.24 -17.56 5.89
N GLN A 146 -15.28 -18.48 5.76
CA GLN A 146 -14.66 -19.18 6.90
C GLN A 146 -13.81 -18.28 7.80
N TYR A 147 -13.32 -17.15 7.27
CA TYR A 147 -12.43 -16.27 8.00
C TYR A 147 -13.19 -15.27 8.86
N GLU A 148 -12.79 -15.16 10.13
CA GLU A 148 -13.35 -14.21 11.09
C GLU A 148 -12.51 -12.91 11.18
N VAL A 149 -11.19 -13.03 10.96
CA VAL A 149 -10.26 -11.91 10.98
C VAL A 149 -9.60 -11.77 9.60
N VAL A 150 -9.63 -10.57 9.05
CA VAL A 150 -8.96 -10.24 7.80
C VAL A 150 -7.95 -9.12 8.04
N TYR A 151 -6.67 -9.46 7.94
CA TYR A 151 -5.60 -8.47 7.83
C TYR A 151 -5.62 -7.92 6.41
N PHE A 152 -5.79 -6.62 6.24
CA PHE A 152 -6.02 -6.02 4.94
C PHE A 152 -4.90 -5.01 4.62
N GLY A 153 -3.98 -5.38 3.71
CA GLY A 153 -2.73 -4.69 3.45
C GLY A 153 -2.66 -3.98 2.11
N PHE A 154 -2.17 -2.73 2.11
CA PHE A 154 -2.03 -1.97 0.89
C PHE A 154 -1.01 -0.83 0.99
N PRO A 155 -0.41 -0.41 -0.15
CA PRO A 155 0.36 0.82 -0.20
C PRO A 155 -0.58 2.04 -0.22
N ASN A 156 -0.12 3.16 0.35
CA ASN A 156 -0.85 4.41 0.26
C ASN A 156 -0.64 5.06 -1.12
N TRP A 157 -1.66 5.05 -1.96
CA TRP A 157 -1.66 5.71 -3.26
C TRP A 157 -2.56 6.95 -3.22
N TRP A 158 -1.95 8.14 -3.33
CA TRP A 158 -2.66 9.43 -3.34
C TRP A 158 -3.59 9.66 -2.14
N GLY A 159 -3.20 9.17 -0.96
CA GLY A 159 -3.96 9.34 0.28
C GLY A 159 -5.07 8.32 0.49
N ASP A 160 -5.14 7.30 -0.36
CA ASP A 160 -6.12 6.23 -0.30
C ASP A 160 -5.47 4.87 -0.62
N MET A 161 -6.24 3.80 -0.57
CA MET A 161 -5.82 2.49 -1.08
C MET A 161 -5.95 2.44 -2.61
N PRO A 162 -5.14 1.62 -3.30
CA PRO A 162 -5.29 1.35 -4.74
C PRO A 162 -6.68 0.85 -5.10
N MET A 163 -7.20 1.25 -6.27
CA MET A 163 -8.58 0.96 -6.67
C MET A 163 -8.90 -0.53 -6.82
N ILE A 164 -7.89 -1.37 -7.05
CA ILE A 164 -8.04 -2.82 -7.07
C ILE A 164 -8.51 -3.40 -5.73
N LEU A 165 -8.20 -2.75 -4.60
CA LEU A 165 -8.69 -3.16 -3.28
C LEU A 165 -10.21 -2.94 -3.16
N TYR A 166 -10.74 -1.90 -3.79
CA TYR A 166 -12.18 -1.68 -3.86
C TYR A 166 -12.90 -2.77 -4.65
N THR A 167 -12.27 -3.30 -5.71
CA THR A 167 -12.78 -4.48 -6.41
C THR A 167 -12.91 -5.67 -5.45
N PHE A 168 -11.87 -5.93 -4.65
CA PHE A 168 -11.94 -7.00 -3.66
C PHE A 168 -13.03 -6.78 -2.61
N LEU A 169 -13.18 -5.54 -2.11
CA LEU A 169 -14.23 -5.20 -1.14
C LEU A 169 -15.64 -5.33 -1.72
N ASP A 170 -15.81 -5.10 -3.02
CA ASP A 170 -17.09 -5.24 -3.71
C ASP A 170 -17.45 -6.72 -4.00
N GLU A 171 -16.45 -7.60 -4.11
CA GLU A 171 -16.64 -9.02 -4.44
C GLU A 171 -16.94 -9.91 -3.22
N TYR A 172 -16.51 -9.51 -2.01
CA TYR A 172 -16.61 -10.35 -0.82
C TYR A 172 -17.47 -9.71 0.28
N ASP A 173 -18.18 -10.56 1.03
CA ASP A 173 -18.98 -10.12 2.18
C ASP A 173 -18.13 -10.08 3.47
N PHE A 174 -17.89 -8.89 3.95
CA PHE A 174 -17.16 -8.63 5.20
C PHE A 174 -18.07 -8.54 6.44
N SER A 175 -19.35 -8.79 6.31
CA SER A 175 -20.30 -8.70 7.43
C SER A 175 -19.89 -9.64 8.57
N GLY A 176 -19.74 -9.06 9.76
CA GLY A 176 -19.39 -9.83 10.98
C GLY A 176 -17.89 -10.14 11.11
N LYS A 177 -17.06 -9.77 10.14
CA LYS A 177 -15.61 -9.99 10.22
C LYS A 177 -14.91 -8.83 10.92
N THR A 178 -13.79 -9.14 11.56
CA THR A 178 -12.86 -8.13 12.08
C THR A 178 -11.85 -7.78 11.01
N ILE A 179 -11.74 -6.51 10.62
CA ILE A 179 -10.76 -6.03 9.65
C ILE A 179 -9.63 -5.35 10.40
N ALA A 180 -8.40 -5.79 10.17
CA ALA A 180 -7.17 -5.22 10.71
C ALA A 180 -6.33 -4.64 9.55
N PRO A 181 -6.49 -3.36 9.20
CA PRO A 181 -5.75 -2.77 8.10
C PRO A 181 -4.29 -2.51 8.45
N PHE A 182 -3.38 -2.68 7.47
CA PHE A 182 -2.00 -2.23 7.53
C PHE A 182 -1.60 -1.52 6.23
N VAL A 183 -0.88 -0.43 6.37
CA VAL A 183 -0.57 0.50 5.27
C VAL A 183 0.94 0.72 5.20
N THR A 184 1.48 0.75 3.99
CA THR A 184 2.91 0.94 3.72
C THR A 184 3.20 2.14 2.83
#